data_a67c8a332d478e610351889f245f383c
#
_entry.id   a67c8a332d478e610351889f245f383c
#
_cell.length_a   1.000
_cell.length_b   1.000
_cell.length_c   1.000
_cell.angle_alpha   90.00
_cell.angle_beta   90.00
_cell.angle_gamma   90.00
#
_symmetry.space_group_name_H-M   'P 1'
#
loop_
_entity.id
_entity.type
_entity.pdbx_description
1 polymer ?
#
loop_
_entity_poly.entity_id
_entity_poly.type
_entity_poly.pdbx_seq_one_letter_code
_entity_poly.pdbx_strand_id
1 'polypeptide(L)'
;MIFQNAGDYLNPRRKVCDQYVETLRCHQSMTKKQGYEIAKKMLATLKLPDTKHVMNAYPFQLSGGMKQRVAIAMAMSMNPKLLLADEPTSALDVTVQAQVVKQMMDLRDKMGTAIVIVTHNMGVASKMADYIAVMQNGELKEFGTREQVIYHPENDYTKKLLTVVPKLQGETDGE
;
A
#
# COMPACT_ATOMS: atom_id res chain seq x y z
N MET A 1 1.93 -7.49 -7.42
CA MET A 1 1.13 -7.79 -6.21
C MET A 1 1.95 -7.48 -4.98
N ILE A 2 1.33 -6.95 -3.93
CA ILE A 2 1.91 -6.75 -2.59
C ILE A 2 1.18 -7.71 -1.67
N PHE A 3 1.93 -8.59 -1.01
CA PHE A 3 1.37 -9.55 -0.05
C PHE A 3 1.35 -8.97 1.37
N GLN A 4 0.58 -9.54 2.25
CA GLN A 4 0.64 -9.28 3.68
C GLN A 4 2.09 -9.47 4.17
N ASN A 5 2.59 -8.55 4.99
CA ASN A 5 3.99 -8.54 5.43
C ASN A 5 5.01 -8.53 4.27
N ALA A 6 4.76 -7.75 3.23
CA ALA A 6 5.59 -7.74 2.02
C ALA A 6 7.09 -7.55 2.29
N GLY A 7 7.46 -6.94 3.44
CA GLY A 7 8.84 -6.82 3.89
C GLY A 7 9.54 -8.15 4.17
N ASP A 8 8.80 -9.22 4.47
CA ASP A 8 9.35 -10.53 4.79
C ASP A 8 9.72 -11.33 3.53
N TYR A 9 9.24 -10.91 2.37
CA TYR A 9 9.62 -11.48 1.07
C TYR A 9 10.98 -10.98 0.56
N LEU A 10 11.53 -9.94 1.20
CA LEU A 10 12.89 -9.51 0.91
C LEU A 10 13.90 -10.53 1.46
N ASN A 11 14.81 -10.99 0.61
CA ASN A 11 15.86 -11.90 1.03
C ASN A 11 16.77 -11.22 2.08
N PRO A 12 16.82 -11.73 3.33
CA PRO A 12 17.56 -11.07 4.41
C PRO A 12 19.08 -11.06 4.19
N ARG A 13 19.60 -11.93 3.34
CA ARG A 13 21.04 -12.07 3.04
C ARG A 13 21.51 -11.22 1.86
N ARG A 14 20.61 -10.44 1.25
CA ARG A 14 20.93 -9.59 0.10
C ARG A 14 20.56 -8.15 0.42
N LYS A 15 21.37 -7.21 -0.07
CA LYS A 15 21.08 -5.78 0.06
C LYS A 15 19.80 -5.43 -0.70
N VAL A 16 19.11 -4.40 -0.23
CA VAL A 16 17.89 -3.88 -0.88
C VAL A 16 18.18 -3.51 -2.35
N CYS A 17 19.27 -2.81 -2.62
CA CYS A 17 19.60 -2.40 -4.00
C CYS A 17 19.76 -3.58 -4.96
N ASP A 18 20.38 -4.68 -4.52
CA ASP A 18 20.61 -5.83 -5.38
C ASP A 18 19.30 -6.48 -5.81
N GLN A 19 18.40 -6.67 -4.85
CA GLN A 19 17.07 -7.26 -5.08
C GLN A 19 16.19 -6.34 -5.93
N TYR A 20 16.20 -5.05 -5.60
CA TYR A 20 15.40 -4.06 -6.30
C TYR A 20 15.83 -3.93 -7.77
N VAL A 21 17.11 -3.75 -8.01
CA VAL A 21 17.67 -3.61 -9.37
C VAL A 21 17.49 -4.88 -10.18
N GLU A 22 17.64 -6.05 -9.55
CA GLU A 22 17.37 -7.33 -10.21
C GLU A 22 15.92 -7.44 -10.64
N THR A 23 14.96 -7.14 -9.76
CA THR A 23 13.52 -7.14 -10.07
C THR A 23 13.23 -6.23 -11.27
N LEU A 24 13.75 -5.01 -11.28
CA LEU A 24 13.56 -4.10 -12.42
C LEU A 24 14.13 -4.67 -13.72
N ARG A 25 15.33 -5.24 -13.66
CA ARG A 25 16.00 -5.80 -14.85
C ARG A 25 15.39 -7.09 -15.38
N CYS A 26 14.69 -7.84 -14.56
CA CYS A 26 13.92 -9.01 -15.02
C CYS A 26 12.75 -8.62 -15.92
N HIS A 27 12.21 -7.40 -15.77
CA HIS A 27 11.03 -6.96 -16.51
C HIS A 27 11.30 -5.86 -17.53
N GLN A 28 12.42 -5.17 -17.40
CA GLN A 28 12.79 -4.04 -18.26
C GLN A 28 14.26 -4.11 -18.66
N SER A 29 14.53 -3.87 -19.94
CA SER A 29 15.90 -3.81 -20.41
C SER A 29 16.58 -2.52 -19.92
N MET A 30 17.49 -2.64 -18.95
CA MET A 30 18.22 -1.51 -18.38
C MET A 30 19.56 -1.93 -17.76
N THR A 31 20.47 -0.97 -17.63
CA THR A 31 21.73 -1.15 -16.91
C THR A 31 21.51 -1.17 -15.40
N LYS A 32 22.44 -1.74 -14.64
CA LYS A 32 22.40 -1.70 -13.16
C LYS A 32 22.34 -0.27 -12.63
N LYS A 33 23.06 0.66 -13.25
CA LYS A 33 23.09 2.07 -12.86
C LYS A 33 21.72 2.74 -13.03
N GLN A 34 21.06 2.50 -14.17
CA GLN A 34 19.69 3.00 -14.40
C GLN A 34 18.69 2.42 -13.39
N GLY A 35 18.73 1.11 -13.13
CA GLY A 35 17.89 0.48 -12.14
C GLY A 35 18.10 1.04 -10.72
N TYR A 36 19.36 1.32 -10.35
CA TYR A 36 19.68 1.94 -9.06
C TYR A 36 19.08 3.35 -8.92
N GLU A 37 19.18 4.19 -9.96
CA GLU A 37 18.61 5.54 -9.93
C GLU A 37 17.08 5.53 -9.91
N ILE A 38 16.44 4.61 -10.63
CA ILE A 38 14.98 4.42 -10.58
C ILE A 38 14.55 4.03 -9.17
N ALA A 39 15.20 3.02 -8.58
CA ALA A 39 14.92 2.56 -7.23
C ALA A 39 15.08 3.68 -6.20
N LYS A 40 16.20 4.40 -6.24
CA LYS A 40 16.49 5.52 -5.33
C LYS A 40 15.43 6.62 -5.44
N LYS A 41 15.03 6.98 -6.66
CA LYS A 41 13.99 7.99 -6.89
C LYS A 41 12.63 7.55 -6.34
N MET A 42 12.24 6.30 -6.55
CA MET A 42 10.98 5.76 -6.04
C MET A 42 10.95 5.69 -4.51
N LEU A 43 12.06 5.27 -3.87
CA LEU A 43 12.18 5.29 -2.41
C LEU A 43 12.07 6.70 -1.83
N ALA A 44 12.64 7.70 -2.52
CA ALA A 44 12.50 9.10 -2.14
C ALA A 44 11.04 9.59 -2.25
N THR A 45 10.31 9.16 -3.29
CA THR A 45 8.87 9.47 -3.46
C THR A 45 8.05 8.91 -2.29
N LEU A 46 8.40 7.72 -1.79
CA LEU A 46 7.80 7.12 -0.59
C LEU A 46 8.38 7.68 0.73
N LYS A 47 9.09 8.80 0.68
CA LYS A 47 9.64 9.51 1.85
C LYS A 47 10.44 8.61 2.81
N LEU A 48 11.16 7.64 2.27
CA LEU A 48 12.12 6.88 3.06
C LEU A 48 13.29 7.79 3.41
N PRO A 49 13.67 7.86 4.71
CA PRO A 49 14.83 8.64 5.12
C PRO A 49 16.10 8.02 4.55
N ASP A 50 17.06 8.85 4.17
CA ASP A 50 18.35 8.40 3.63
C ASP A 50 18.26 7.22 2.66
N THR A 51 17.73 7.47 1.48
CA THR A 51 17.55 6.46 0.44
C THR A 51 18.83 5.72 0.08
N LYS A 52 19.99 6.37 0.22
CA LYS A 52 21.30 5.74 -0.03
C LYS A 52 21.60 4.69 1.05
N HIS A 53 21.32 5.00 2.30
CA HIS A 53 21.45 4.04 3.40
C HIS A 53 20.50 2.87 3.18
N VAL A 54 19.22 3.13 2.93
CA VAL A 54 18.20 2.09 2.67
C VAL A 54 18.61 1.16 1.53
N MET A 55 19.10 1.71 0.42
CA MET A 55 19.57 0.91 -0.73
C MET A 55 20.73 -0.01 -0.37
N ASN A 56 21.64 0.41 0.50
CA ASN A 56 22.80 -0.37 0.92
C ASN A 56 22.56 -1.27 2.14
N ALA A 57 21.41 -1.11 2.81
CA ALA A 57 21.04 -1.91 3.97
C ALA A 57 20.59 -3.33 3.57
N TYR A 58 20.72 -4.25 4.51
CA TYR A 58 20.05 -5.54 4.47
C TYR A 58 18.64 -5.40 5.07
N PRO A 59 17.66 -6.21 4.64
CA PRO A 59 16.28 -6.11 5.15
C PRO A 59 16.17 -6.15 6.69
N PHE A 60 16.98 -6.94 7.38
CA PHE A 60 16.96 -7.03 8.84
C PHE A 60 17.43 -5.74 9.55
N GLN A 61 18.10 -4.82 8.85
CA GLN A 61 18.53 -3.52 9.36
C GLN A 61 17.44 -2.43 9.22
N LEU A 62 16.31 -2.75 8.58
CA LEU A 62 15.20 -1.84 8.34
C LEU A 62 14.04 -2.13 9.30
N SER A 63 13.33 -1.07 9.71
CA SER A 63 12.07 -1.24 10.44
C SER A 63 11.00 -1.89 9.55
N GLY A 64 9.95 -2.46 10.16
CA GLY A 64 8.84 -3.06 9.43
C GLY A 64 8.23 -2.10 8.40
N GLY A 65 7.97 -0.85 8.80
CA GLY A 65 7.44 0.18 7.92
C GLY A 65 8.39 0.58 6.79
N MET A 66 9.71 0.52 7.01
CA MET A 66 10.70 0.76 5.94
C MET A 66 10.70 -0.40 4.94
N LYS A 67 10.71 -1.65 5.42
CA LYS A 67 10.62 -2.85 4.56
C LYS A 67 9.35 -2.83 3.71
N GLN A 68 8.23 -2.49 4.33
CA GLN A 68 6.94 -2.39 3.63
C GLN A 68 6.97 -1.34 2.51
N ARG A 69 7.50 -0.14 2.81
CA ARG A 69 7.66 0.92 1.79
C ARG A 69 8.63 0.53 0.68
N VAL A 70 9.69 -0.22 0.98
CA VAL A 70 10.58 -0.78 -0.04
C VAL A 70 9.82 -1.73 -0.96
N ALA A 71 9.00 -2.64 -0.42
CA ALA A 71 8.21 -3.57 -1.22
C ALA A 71 7.16 -2.87 -2.09
N ILE A 72 6.49 -1.85 -1.54
CA ILE A 72 5.56 -0.99 -2.32
C ILE A 72 6.31 -0.27 -3.44
N ALA A 73 7.49 0.31 -3.13
CA ALA A 73 8.33 0.98 -4.12
C ALA A 73 8.74 0.03 -5.27
N MET A 74 9.16 -1.19 -4.94
CA MET A 74 9.51 -2.20 -5.94
C MET A 74 8.33 -2.51 -6.85
N ALA A 75 7.14 -2.77 -6.29
CA ALA A 75 5.94 -3.06 -7.06
C ALA A 75 5.52 -1.90 -7.98
N MET A 76 5.53 -0.67 -7.45
CA MET A 76 5.14 0.53 -8.20
C MET A 76 6.15 0.92 -9.28
N SER A 77 7.46 0.64 -9.07
CA SER A 77 8.50 0.93 -10.08
C SER A 77 8.35 0.15 -11.38
N MET A 78 7.53 -0.88 -11.37
CA MET A 78 7.18 -1.64 -12.58
C MET A 78 6.14 -0.94 -13.45
N ASN A 79 5.64 0.23 -13.00
CA ASN A 79 4.57 0.98 -13.65
C ASN A 79 3.34 0.11 -13.99
N PRO A 80 2.79 -0.60 -12.99
CA PRO A 80 1.70 -1.55 -13.24
C PRO A 80 0.41 -0.79 -13.60
N LYS A 81 -0.37 -1.35 -14.52
CA LYS A 81 -1.75 -0.88 -14.77
C LYS A 81 -2.68 -1.21 -13.60
N LEU A 82 -2.44 -2.35 -12.94
CA LEU A 82 -3.20 -2.83 -11.80
C LEU A 82 -2.26 -3.32 -10.70
N LEU A 83 -2.43 -2.81 -9.49
CA LEU A 83 -1.74 -3.26 -8.29
C LEU A 83 -2.74 -4.00 -7.38
N LEU A 84 -2.45 -5.26 -7.08
CA LEU A 84 -3.16 -6.01 -6.06
C LEU A 84 -2.39 -5.88 -4.75
N ALA A 85 -3.05 -5.47 -3.68
CA ALA A 85 -2.43 -5.27 -2.37
C ALA A 85 -3.27 -5.98 -1.29
N ASP A 86 -2.66 -6.97 -0.67
CA ASP A 86 -3.27 -7.75 0.40
C ASP A 86 -2.71 -7.28 1.75
N GLU A 87 -3.57 -6.66 2.56
CA GLU A 87 -3.24 -6.11 3.88
C GLU A 87 -1.93 -5.29 3.89
N PRO A 88 -1.72 -4.34 2.95
CA PRO A 88 -0.41 -3.71 2.75
C PRO A 88 0.05 -2.83 3.92
N THR A 89 -0.80 -2.63 4.93
CA THR A 89 -0.49 -1.75 6.06
C THR A 89 -0.78 -2.37 7.43
N SER A 90 -1.15 -3.65 7.50
CA SER A 90 -1.57 -4.32 8.75
C SER A 90 -0.47 -4.42 9.81
N ALA A 91 0.80 -4.47 9.41
CA ALA A 91 1.96 -4.55 10.32
C ALA A 91 2.51 -3.17 10.73
N LEU A 92 1.79 -2.08 10.45
CA LEU A 92 2.26 -0.72 10.69
C LEU A 92 1.48 -0.06 11.83
N ASP A 93 2.17 0.79 12.61
CA ASP A 93 1.46 1.68 13.53
C ASP A 93 0.57 2.68 12.77
N VAL A 94 -0.44 3.22 13.46
CA VAL A 94 -1.48 4.07 12.85
C VAL A 94 -0.90 5.27 12.09
N THR A 95 0.17 5.87 12.61
CA THR A 95 0.80 7.06 12.01
C THR A 95 1.51 6.68 10.71
N VAL A 96 2.31 5.61 10.74
CA VAL A 96 3.01 5.11 9.54
C VAL A 96 2.02 4.57 8.52
N GLN A 97 0.95 3.89 8.97
CA GLN A 97 -0.13 3.43 8.11
C GLN A 97 -0.75 4.58 7.31
N ALA A 98 -1.14 5.67 7.98
CA ALA A 98 -1.73 6.83 7.33
C ALA A 98 -0.79 7.46 6.29
N GLN A 99 0.51 7.51 6.59
CA GLN A 99 1.52 8.00 5.64
C GLN A 99 1.65 7.10 4.42
N VAL A 100 1.71 5.77 4.61
CA VAL A 100 1.82 4.80 3.51
C VAL A 100 0.59 4.84 2.62
N VAL A 101 -0.61 4.88 3.21
CA VAL A 101 -1.88 5.04 2.48
C VAL A 101 -1.85 6.29 1.60
N LYS A 102 -1.49 7.43 2.17
CA LYS A 102 -1.36 8.68 1.41
C LYS A 102 -0.36 8.56 0.25
N GLN A 103 0.80 7.95 0.50
CA GLN A 103 1.83 7.76 -0.52
C GLN A 103 1.38 6.81 -1.64
N MET A 104 0.62 5.76 -1.31
CA MET A 104 0.04 4.87 -2.31
C MET A 104 -0.98 5.61 -3.19
N MET A 105 -1.83 6.45 -2.59
CA MET A 105 -2.78 7.30 -3.33
C MET A 105 -2.06 8.29 -4.24
N ASP A 106 -1.06 9.01 -3.72
CA ASP A 106 -0.25 9.96 -4.50
C ASP A 106 0.42 9.26 -5.72
N LEU A 107 0.91 8.03 -5.53
CA LEU A 107 1.50 7.24 -6.61
C LEU A 107 0.43 6.73 -7.59
N ARG A 108 -0.71 6.25 -7.10
CA ARG A 108 -1.86 5.84 -7.93
C ARG A 108 -2.24 6.95 -8.91
N ASP A 109 -2.47 8.14 -8.37
CA ASP A 109 -2.92 9.30 -9.16
C ASP A 109 -1.85 9.76 -10.16
N LYS A 110 -0.58 9.74 -9.73
CA LYS A 110 0.55 10.17 -10.55
C LYS A 110 0.89 9.20 -11.69
N MET A 111 0.66 7.91 -11.47
CA MET A 111 1.03 6.85 -12.41
C MET A 111 -0.18 6.29 -13.19
N GLY A 112 -1.40 6.67 -12.83
CA GLY A 112 -2.62 6.12 -13.44
C GLY A 112 -2.80 4.63 -13.15
N THR A 113 -2.32 4.14 -12.00
CA THR A 113 -2.39 2.74 -11.60
C THR A 113 -3.73 2.46 -10.91
N ALA A 114 -4.49 1.48 -11.36
CA ALA A 114 -5.63 0.96 -10.59
C ALA A 114 -5.12 0.15 -9.40
N ILE A 115 -5.76 0.27 -8.22
CA ILE A 115 -5.40 -0.49 -7.02
C ILE A 115 -6.60 -1.30 -6.54
N VAL A 116 -6.42 -2.61 -6.37
CA VAL A 116 -7.34 -3.44 -5.59
C VAL A 116 -6.65 -3.74 -4.27
N ILE A 117 -7.28 -3.28 -3.18
CA ILE A 117 -6.77 -3.50 -1.82
C ILE A 117 -7.71 -4.43 -1.06
N VAL A 118 -7.15 -5.44 -0.43
CA VAL A 118 -7.84 -6.26 0.57
C VAL A 118 -7.41 -5.76 1.93
N THR A 119 -8.38 -5.40 2.78
CA THR A 119 -8.09 -4.94 4.14
C THR A 119 -9.29 -5.16 5.05
N HIS A 120 -9.03 -5.42 6.31
CA HIS A 120 -10.04 -5.41 7.38
C HIS A 120 -10.19 -4.01 8.01
N ASN A 121 -9.33 -3.06 7.66
CA ASN A 121 -9.36 -1.72 8.20
C ASN A 121 -10.27 -0.81 7.36
N MET A 122 -11.50 -0.60 7.84
CA MET A 122 -12.48 0.27 7.18
C MET A 122 -12.00 1.72 7.04
N GLY A 123 -11.13 2.20 7.93
CA GLY A 123 -10.52 3.53 7.83
C GLY A 123 -9.57 3.65 6.63
N VAL A 124 -8.87 2.56 6.28
CA VAL A 124 -8.06 2.50 5.06
C VAL A 124 -8.97 2.44 3.84
N ALA A 125 -9.99 1.56 3.86
CA ALA A 125 -10.95 1.43 2.77
C ALA A 125 -11.65 2.76 2.47
N SER A 126 -12.15 3.45 3.51
CA SER A 126 -12.85 4.74 3.36
C SER A 126 -11.99 5.86 2.77
N LYS A 127 -10.67 5.80 2.96
CA LYS A 127 -9.74 6.79 2.40
C LYS A 127 -9.27 6.49 0.99
N MET A 128 -9.10 5.20 0.65
CA MET A 128 -8.46 4.80 -0.61
C MET A 128 -9.44 4.41 -1.71
N ALA A 129 -10.61 3.88 -1.34
CA ALA A 129 -11.50 3.24 -2.29
C ALA A 129 -12.41 4.23 -3.00
N ASP A 130 -12.63 4.00 -4.28
CA ASP A 130 -13.72 4.55 -5.07
C ASP A 130 -14.96 3.65 -4.97
N TYR A 131 -14.73 2.31 -4.94
CA TYR A 131 -15.74 1.26 -4.75
C TYR A 131 -15.31 0.32 -3.63
N ILE A 132 -16.25 -0.19 -2.88
CA ILE A 132 -16.02 -1.13 -1.77
C ILE A 132 -16.85 -2.39 -1.97
N ALA A 133 -16.20 -3.54 -1.85
CA ALA A 133 -16.81 -4.85 -1.79
C ALA A 133 -16.65 -5.41 -0.37
N VAL A 134 -17.75 -5.63 0.35
CA VAL A 134 -17.73 -6.22 1.68
C VAL A 134 -17.97 -7.71 1.55
N MET A 135 -17.03 -8.50 2.06
CA MET A 135 -17.09 -9.97 2.01
C MET A 135 -17.15 -10.59 3.40
N GLN A 136 -17.90 -11.65 3.53
CA GLN A 136 -17.99 -12.47 4.74
C GLN A 136 -18.12 -13.95 4.36
N ASN A 137 -17.27 -14.80 4.93
CA ASN A 137 -17.31 -16.27 4.70
C ASN A 137 -17.32 -16.66 3.21
N GLY A 138 -16.55 -15.93 2.38
CA GLY A 138 -16.46 -16.19 0.94
C GLY A 138 -17.63 -15.62 0.11
N GLU A 139 -18.62 -15.00 0.73
CA GLU A 139 -19.76 -14.39 0.06
C GLU A 139 -19.63 -12.86 -0.01
N LEU A 140 -20.05 -12.29 -1.14
CA LEU A 140 -20.19 -10.85 -1.29
C LEU A 140 -21.47 -10.39 -0.57
N LYS A 141 -21.31 -9.59 0.49
CA LYS A 141 -22.44 -9.10 1.30
C LYS A 141 -22.95 -7.74 0.83
N GLU A 142 -22.04 -6.87 0.37
CA GLU A 142 -22.38 -5.55 -0.14
C GLU A 142 -21.35 -5.08 -1.15
N PHE A 143 -21.81 -4.35 -2.17
CA PHE A 143 -20.95 -3.71 -3.16
C PHE A 143 -21.52 -2.38 -3.58
N GLY A 144 -20.72 -1.34 -3.56
CA GLY A 144 -21.16 -0.01 -3.96
C GLY A 144 -20.02 0.99 -4.02
N THR A 145 -20.36 2.24 -4.28
CA THR A 145 -19.40 3.34 -4.14
C THR A 145 -19.00 3.49 -2.67
N ARG A 146 -17.85 4.08 -2.43
CA ARG A 146 -17.39 4.40 -1.08
C ARG A 146 -18.49 5.10 -0.27
N GLU A 147 -19.16 6.08 -0.86
CA GLU A 147 -20.20 6.86 -0.21
C GLU A 147 -21.40 5.99 0.21
N GLN A 148 -21.88 5.12 -0.68
CA GLN A 148 -22.98 4.20 -0.37
C GLN A 148 -22.60 3.27 0.79
N VAL A 149 -21.47 2.57 0.70
CA VAL A 149 -21.09 1.54 1.67
C VAL A 149 -20.70 2.13 3.03
N ILE A 150 -20.08 3.32 3.06
CA ILE A 150 -19.60 3.93 4.32
C ILE A 150 -20.71 4.71 5.03
N TYR A 151 -21.50 5.50 4.30
CA TYR A 151 -22.50 6.39 4.92
C TYR A 151 -23.93 5.87 4.85
N HIS A 152 -24.23 4.99 3.89
CA HIS A 152 -25.58 4.44 3.68
C HIS A 152 -25.55 2.92 3.54
N PRO A 153 -24.90 2.17 4.47
CA PRO A 153 -24.80 0.73 4.38
C PRO A 153 -26.18 0.06 4.47
N GLU A 154 -26.46 -0.86 3.59
CA GLU A 154 -27.72 -1.62 3.59
C GLU A 154 -27.58 -2.92 4.38
N ASN A 155 -26.44 -3.61 4.23
CA ASN A 155 -26.22 -4.91 4.85
C ASN A 155 -25.87 -4.80 6.34
N ASP A 156 -26.50 -5.62 7.19
CA ASP A 156 -26.30 -5.60 8.64
C ASP A 156 -24.86 -5.96 9.06
N TYR A 157 -24.17 -6.78 8.28
CA TYR A 157 -22.76 -7.08 8.54
C TYR A 157 -21.88 -5.85 8.29
N THR A 158 -22.14 -5.11 7.21
CA THR A 158 -21.44 -3.85 6.91
C THR A 158 -21.67 -2.83 8.02
N LYS A 159 -22.92 -2.68 8.48
CA LYS A 159 -23.25 -1.79 9.61
C LYS A 159 -22.44 -2.14 10.86
N LYS A 160 -22.34 -3.44 11.19
CA LYS A 160 -21.55 -3.91 12.33
C LYS A 160 -20.06 -3.61 12.15
N LEU A 161 -19.48 -3.82 10.95
CA LEU A 161 -18.08 -3.49 10.67
C LEU A 161 -17.78 -2.01 10.88
N LEU A 162 -18.69 -1.14 10.47
CA LEU A 162 -18.52 0.31 10.58
C LEU A 162 -18.63 0.82 12.01
N THR A 163 -19.39 0.15 12.91
CA THR A 163 -19.48 0.54 14.32
C THR A 163 -18.16 0.35 15.09
N VAL A 164 -17.28 -0.53 14.63
CA VAL A 164 -15.98 -0.80 15.25
C VAL A 164 -14.92 0.23 14.84
N VAL A 165 -15.18 0.98 13.76
CA VAL A 165 -14.26 2.04 13.31
C VAL A 165 -14.45 3.26 14.21
N PRO A 166 -13.41 3.77 14.88
CA PRO A 166 -13.50 5.05 15.58
C PRO A 166 -13.97 6.10 14.57
N LYS A 167 -15.07 6.80 14.86
CA LYS A 167 -15.58 7.88 14.01
C LYS A 167 -14.41 8.82 13.74
N LEU A 168 -14.04 8.97 12.47
CA LEU A 168 -13.11 9.99 12.04
C LEU A 168 -13.78 11.33 12.36
N GLN A 169 -13.40 11.92 13.49
CA GLN A 169 -13.82 13.27 13.87
C GLN A 169 -13.29 14.22 12.80
N GLY A 170 -14.18 14.82 12.03
CA GLY A 170 -13.78 15.87 11.09
C GLY A 170 -14.72 16.20 9.95
N GLU A 171 -15.99 15.80 9.99
CA GLU A 171 -17.00 16.49 9.17
C GLU A 171 -18.18 16.81 10.08
N THR A 172 -18.16 18.04 10.60
CA THR A 172 -19.31 18.68 11.22
C THR A 172 -20.42 18.76 10.18
N ASP A 173 -21.60 18.23 10.57
CA ASP A 173 -22.86 18.50 9.90
C ASP A 173 -22.94 20.01 9.64
N GLY A 174 -22.79 20.40 8.39
CA GLY A 174 -23.12 21.73 7.93
C GLY A 174 -24.64 21.76 7.70
N GLU A 175 -25.32 22.46 8.57
CA GLU A 175 -26.68 22.96 8.35
C GLU A 175 -26.83 23.71 7.02
#